data_4b1f43e9d560d5dc54861b810139b229
#
_entry.id   4b1f43e9d560d5dc54861b810139b229
#
_cell.length_a   1.000
_cell.length_b   1.000
_cell.length_c   1.000
_cell.angle_alpha   90.00
_cell.angle_beta   90.00
_cell.angle_gamma   90.00
#
_symmetry.space_group_name_H-M   'P 1'
#
loop_
_entity.id
_entity.type
_entity.pdbx_description
1 polymer ?
#
loop_
_entity_poly.entity_id
_entity_poly.type
_entity_poly.pdbx_seq_one_letter_code
_entity_poly.pdbx_strand_id
1 'polypeptide(L)'
;EFVTHFFSLYLYARAGGCRAIYVVQENNSLQDPFFQQIFKKAFARKAKETGISLSVIPDEKKKTDKAVRIEANLEPLHREGLLVLNEAEKGDPHMKLLDEEFKFFTMALKFHADGVDCVEGGNRFIDDKIGELHPVVTTPRCVMARRNKYRQ
;
A
#
# COMPACT_ATOMS: atom_id res chain seq x y z
N GLU A 1 -1.80 23.27 1.25
CA GLU A 1 -0.88 22.71 0.23
C GLU A 1 -0.94 21.18 0.22
N PHE A 2 -0.63 20.48 1.31
CA PHE A 2 -0.64 19.01 1.42
C PHE A 2 -1.98 18.38 0.96
N VAL A 3 -3.12 18.80 1.52
CA VAL A 3 -4.44 18.28 1.15
C VAL A 3 -4.76 18.54 -0.33
N THR A 4 -4.38 19.69 -0.86
CA THR A 4 -4.59 20.01 -2.29
C THR A 4 -3.89 19.02 -3.20
N HIS A 5 -2.70 18.57 -2.82
CA HIS A 5 -1.93 17.59 -3.58
C HIS A 5 -2.67 16.24 -3.72
N PHE A 6 -3.32 15.75 -2.65
CA PHE A 6 -4.14 14.53 -2.75
C PHE A 6 -5.30 14.65 -3.74
N PHE A 7 -5.94 15.81 -3.81
CA PHE A 7 -7.01 16.03 -4.79
C PHE A 7 -6.47 16.09 -6.22
N SER A 8 -5.27 16.63 -6.43
CA SER A 8 -4.60 16.60 -7.73
C SER A 8 -4.24 15.17 -8.15
N LEU A 9 -3.71 14.36 -7.24
CA LEU A 9 -3.43 12.94 -7.48
C LEU A 9 -4.70 12.14 -7.78
N TYR A 10 -5.79 12.45 -7.08
CA TYR A 10 -7.09 11.84 -7.38
C TYR A 10 -7.53 12.14 -8.82
N LEU A 11 -7.47 13.41 -9.25
CA LEU A 11 -7.84 13.80 -10.60
C LEU A 11 -6.94 13.14 -11.65
N TYR A 12 -5.64 13.06 -11.38
CA TYR A 12 -4.67 12.37 -12.23
C TYR A 12 -5.03 10.87 -12.38
N ALA A 13 -5.26 10.18 -11.27
CA ALA A 13 -5.64 8.77 -11.29
C ALA A 13 -6.98 8.54 -12.01
N ARG A 14 -7.97 9.42 -11.80
CA ARG A 14 -9.25 9.35 -12.51
C ARG A 14 -9.10 9.56 -14.01
N ALA A 15 -8.28 10.50 -14.44
CA ALA A 15 -7.96 10.72 -15.86
C ALA A 15 -7.26 9.49 -16.47
N GLY A 16 -6.43 8.78 -15.70
CA GLY A 16 -5.81 7.52 -16.07
C GLY A 16 -6.75 6.30 -16.05
N GLY A 17 -8.05 6.50 -15.77
CA GLY A 17 -9.06 5.43 -15.81
C GLY A 17 -9.27 4.67 -14.49
N CYS A 18 -8.60 5.06 -13.41
CA CYS A 18 -8.80 4.43 -12.10
C CYS A 18 -10.23 4.67 -11.61
N ARG A 19 -10.96 3.59 -11.30
CA ARG A 19 -12.34 3.65 -10.81
C ARG A 19 -12.43 3.73 -9.29
N ALA A 20 -11.60 2.98 -8.59
CA ALA A 20 -11.49 2.96 -7.14
C ALA A 20 -10.18 3.63 -6.72
N ILE A 21 -10.27 4.66 -5.88
CA ILE A 21 -9.11 5.42 -5.40
C ILE A 21 -9.29 5.59 -3.90
N TYR A 22 -8.29 5.17 -3.15
CA TYR A 22 -8.25 5.25 -1.71
C TYR A 22 -7.05 6.07 -1.28
N VAL A 23 -7.22 6.87 -0.25
CA VAL A 23 -6.12 7.54 0.46
C VAL A 23 -5.93 6.79 1.76
N VAL A 24 -4.79 6.15 1.91
CA VAL A 24 -4.43 5.43 3.15
C VAL A 24 -3.40 6.28 3.88
N GLN A 25 -3.66 6.56 5.13
CA GLN A 25 -2.77 7.35 5.97
C GLN A 25 -2.35 6.55 7.18
N GLU A 26 -1.05 6.48 7.42
CA GLU A 26 -0.55 5.90 8.66
C GLU A 26 -1.06 6.71 9.86
N ASN A 27 -1.71 6.01 10.78
CA ASN A 27 -2.29 6.59 11.97
C ASN A 27 -1.76 5.86 13.21
N ASN A 28 -0.62 6.30 13.70
CA ASN A 28 -0.13 5.83 14.99
C ASN A 28 -0.76 6.67 16.13
N SER A 29 -0.69 6.17 17.35
CA SER A 29 -1.31 6.79 18.54
C SER A 29 -0.89 8.25 18.79
N LEU A 30 0.26 8.68 18.27
CA LEU A 30 0.74 10.06 18.39
C LEU A 30 0.12 10.98 17.33
N GLN A 31 -0.25 10.42 16.18
CA GLN A 31 -0.79 11.17 15.04
C GLN A 31 -2.32 11.27 15.07
N ASP A 32 -3.01 10.42 15.82
CA ASP A 32 -4.48 10.37 15.84
C ASP A 32 -5.15 11.71 16.18
N PRO A 33 -4.76 12.45 17.23
CA PRO A 33 -5.36 13.75 17.51
C PRO A 33 -5.17 14.74 16.36
N PHE A 34 -4.00 14.74 15.73
CA PHE A 34 -3.68 15.61 14.60
C PHE A 34 -4.51 15.25 13.36
N PHE A 35 -4.65 13.96 13.08
CA PHE A 35 -5.49 13.46 12.00
C PHE A 35 -6.95 13.89 12.18
N GLN A 36 -7.55 13.62 13.33
CA GLN A 36 -8.96 13.93 13.60
C GLN A 36 -9.24 15.44 13.61
N GLN A 37 -8.36 16.21 14.20
CA GLN A 37 -8.61 17.64 14.41
C GLN A 37 -8.29 18.51 13.19
N ILE A 38 -7.25 18.17 12.45
CA ILE A 38 -6.72 19.02 11.38
C ILE A 38 -6.99 18.42 10.01
N PHE A 39 -6.49 17.21 9.74
CA PHE A 39 -6.59 16.62 8.40
C PHE A 39 -8.02 16.34 7.99
N LYS A 40 -8.79 15.68 8.83
CA LYS A 40 -10.19 15.34 8.53
C LYS A 40 -11.02 16.59 8.18
N LYS A 41 -10.84 17.68 8.92
CA LYS A 41 -11.50 18.96 8.64
C LYS A 41 -11.01 19.60 7.34
N ALA A 42 -9.72 19.54 7.05
CA ALA A 42 -9.13 20.08 5.83
C ALA A 42 -9.58 19.30 4.58
N PHE A 43 -9.63 17.97 4.65
CA PHE A 43 -10.19 17.12 3.61
C PHE A 43 -11.68 17.42 3.37
N ALA A 44 -12.50 17.51 4.43
CA ALA A 44 -13.92 17.82 4.33
C ALA A 44 -14.17 19.19 3.68
N ARG A 45 -13.37 20.21 4.05
CA ARG A 45 -13.45 21.52 3.42
C ARG A 45 -13.13 21.45 1.94
N LYS A 46 -12.02 20.78 1.56
CA LYS A 46 -11.59 20.66 0.18
C LYS A 46 -12.57 19.84 -0.66
N ALA A 47 -13.14 18.79 -0.11
CA ALA A 47 -14.20 18.01 -0.74
C ALA A 47 -15.41 18.89 -1.08
N LYS A 48 -15.81 19.79 -0.15
CA LYS A 48 -16.91 20.73 -0.35
C LYS A 48 -16.60 21.76 -1.45
N GLU A 49 -15.35 22.25 -1.51
CA GLU A 49 -14.90 23.21 -2.52
C GLU A 49 -14.85 22.59 -3.93
N THR A 50 -14.44 21.33 -4.04
CA THR A 50 -14.21 20.67 -5.34
C THR A 50 -15.35 19.78 -5.80
N GLY A 51 -16.31 19.45 -4.93
CA GLY A 51 -17.33 18.44 -5.18
C GLY A 51 -16.81 17.01 -5.22
N ILE A 52 -15.54 16.78 -4.86
CA ILE A 52 -14.87 15.48 -4.88
C ILE A 52 -14.84 14.93 -3.46
N SER A 53 -15.34 13.71 -3.26
CA SER A 53 -15.22 13.01 -1.98
C SER A 53 -14.06 12.03 -2.03
N LEU A 54 -13.06 12.24 -1.16
CA LEU A 54 -11.94 11.31 -0.95
C LEU A 54 -12.17 10.55 0.35
N SER A 55 -12.14 9.23 0.25
CA SER A 55 -12.14 8.36 1.43
C SER A 55 -10.71 8.27 1.97
N VAL A 56 -10.49 8.84 3.15
CA VAL A 56 -9.22 8.73 3.86
C VAL A 56 -9.36 7.63 4.91
N ILE A 57 -8.57 6.58 4.77
CA ILE A 57 -8.60 5.38 5.62
C ILE A 57 -7.38 5.43 6.52
N PRO A 58 -7.55 5.43 7.85
CA PRO A 58 -6.42 5.31 8.76
C PRO A 58 -5.84 3.89 8.71
N ASP A 59 -4.52 3.77 8.58
CA ASP A 59 -3.82 2.50 8.76
C ASP A 59 -3.42 2.35 10.24
N GLU A 60 -4.23 1.63 10.98
CA GLU A 60 -4.06 1.39 12.43
C GLU A 60 -3.33 0.06 12.70
N LYS A 61 -2.93 -0.66 11.65
CA LYS A 61 -2.27 -1.95 11.82
C LYS A 61 -0.91 -1.76 12.48
N LYS A 62 -0.66 -2.54 13.53
CA LYS A 62 0.66 -2.59 14.15
C LYS A 62 1.66 -3.14 13.15
N LYS A 63 2.62 -2.31 12.78
CA LYS A 63 3.67 -2.68 11.83
C LYS A 63 4.81 -3.41 12.54
N THR A 64 5.30 -4.46 11.91
CA THR A 64 6.54 -5.12 12.26
C THR A 64 7.76 -4.29 11.83
N ASP A 65 8.97 -4.81 12.01
CA ASP A 65 10.18 -4.15 11.52
C ASP A 65 10.03 -3.76 10.03
N LYS A 66 10.38 -2.50 9.73
CA LYS A 66 10.20 -1.89 8.40
C LYS A 66 10.94 -2.67 7.32
N ALA A 67 12.21 -3.00 7.55
CA ALA A 67 13.06 -3.64 6.55
C ALA A 67 12.58 -5.07 6.26
N VAL A 68 12.28 -5.84 7.32
CA VAL A 68 11.76 -7.21 7.20
C VAL A 68 10.44 -7.24 6.44
N ARG A 69 9.56 -6.30 6.71
CA ARG A 69 8.24 -6.21 6.08
C ARG A 69 8.33 -5.87 4.60
N ILE A 70 9.15 -4.87 4.25
CA ILE A 70 9.39 -4.46 2.87
C ILE A 70 9.97 -5.64 2.07
N GLU A 71 11.02 -6.29 2.57
CA GLU A 71 11.63 -7.43 1.89
C GLU A 71 10.65 -8.58 1.71
N ALA A 72 9.94 -8.97 2.76
CA ALA A 72 9.00 -10.09 2.69
C ALA A 72 7.86 -9.87 1.70
N ASN A 73 7.37 -8.64 1.54
CA ASN A 73 6.21 -8.34 0.72
C ASN A 73 6.55 -7.88 -0.70
N LEU A 74 7.67 -7.19 -0.90
CA LEU A 74 8.01 -6.64 -2.22
C LEU A 74 9.05 -7.47 -2.99
N GLU A 75 9.95 -8.19 -2.31
CA GLU A 75 10.97 -9.00 -2.99
C GLU A 75 10.36 -10.07 -3.91
N PRO A 76 9.34 -10.84 -3.48
CA PRO A 76 8.69 -11.80 -4.37
C PRO A 76 8.10 -11.15 -5.62
N LEU A 77 7.43 -10.00 -5.47
CA LEU A 77 6.84 -9.27 -6.59
C LEU A 77 7.90 -8.76 -7.56
N HIS A 78 9.01 -8.25 -7.03
CA HIS A 78 10.13 -7.78 -7.85
C HIS A 78 10.78 -8.94 -8.62
N ARG A 79 11.05 -10.07 -7.97
CA ARG A 79 11.64 -11.26 -8.58
C ARG A 79 10.76 -11.85 -9.69
N GLU A 80 9.44 -11.80 -9.51
CA GLU A 80 8.48 -12.30 -10.49
C GLU A 80 8.15 -11.27 -11.59
N GLY A 81 8.74 -10.06 -11.55
CA GLY A 81 8.48 -9.00 -12.50
C GLY A 81 7.10 -8.38 -12.40
N LEU A 82 6.43 -8.53 -11.25
CA LEU A 82 5.11 -7.98 -10.98
C LEU A 82 5.15 -6.55 -10.44
N LEU A 83 6.30 -6.14 -9.91
CA LEU A 83 6.53 -4.77 -9.44
C LEU A 83 7.15 -3.95 -10.58
N VAL A 84 6.36 -3.05 -11.16
CA VAL A 84 6.76 -2.27 -12.33
C VAL A 84 6.58 -0.78 -12.05
N LEU A 85 7.60 0.02 -12.32
CA LEU A 85 7.52 1.48 -12.28
C LEU A 85 7.03 2.01 -13.63
N ASN A 86 6.26 3.12 -13.61
CA ASN A 86 5.72 3.72 -14.81
C ASN A 86 6.84 4.38 -15.66
N GLU A 87 7.15 3.82 -16.80
CA GLU A 87 8.20 4.34 -17.69
C GLU A 87 7.89 5.74 -18.23
N ALA A 88 6.63 6.09 -18.42
CA ALA A 88 6.23 7.42 -18.86
C ALA A 88 6.64 8.52 -17.87
N GLU A 89 6.82 8.17 -16.60
CA GLU A 89 7.23 9.08 -15.54
C GLU A 89 8.71 8.97 -15.16
N LYS A 90 9.52 8.23 -15.92
CA LYS A 90 10.95 8.04 -15.69
C LYS A 90 11.75 9.35 -15.57
N GLY A 91 11.25 10.44 -16.19
CA GLY A 91 11.82 11.78 -16.10
C GLY A 91 11.49 12.54 -14.81
N ASP A 92 10.45 12.13 -14.09
CA ASP A 92 9.99 12.79 -12.86
C ASP A 92 11.02 12.63 -11.73
N PRO A 93 11.38 13.71 -11.00
CA PRO A 93 12.33 13.64 -9.90
C PRO A 93 11.93 12.69 -8.77
N HIS A 94 10.64 12.60 -8.46
CA HIS A 94 10.15 11.72 -7.39
C HIS A 94 10.18 10.25 -7.82
N MET A 95 9.90 9.98 -9.10
CA MET A 95 10.01 8.63 -9.65
C MET A 95 11.48 8.16 -9.68
N LYS A 96 12.42 9.06 -10.01
CA LYS A 96 13.86 8.75 -9.93
C LYS A 96 14.30 8.44 -8.51
N LEU A 97 13.84 9.22 -7.54
CA LEU A 97 14.14 8.98 -6.12
C LEU A 97 13.60 7.62 -5.67
N LEU A 98 12.37 7.28 -6.05
CA LEU A 98 11.77 5.98 -5.75
C LEU A 98 12.56 4.82 -6.37
N ASP A 99 12.97 4.94 -7.63
CA ASP A 99 13.81 3.96 -8.33
C ASP A 99 15.16 3.77 -7.63
N GLU A 100 15.78 4.87 -7.17
CA GLU A 100 17.01 4.82 -6.37
C GLU A 100 16.79 4.13 -5.03
N GLU A 101 15.70 4.45 -4.33
CA GLU A 101 15.37 3.78 -3.07
C GLU A 101 15.21 2.26 -3.26
N PHE A 102 14.56 1.81 -4.33
CA PHE A 102 14.46 0.38 -4.66
C PHE A 102 15.82 -0.26 -4.95
N LYS A 103 16.68 0.40 -5.72
CA LYS A 103 18.00 -0.11 -6.09
C LYS A 103 18.95 -0.26 -4.90
N PHE A 104 18.86 0.67 -3.95
CA PHE A 104 19.75 0.70 -2.79
C PHE A 104 19.12 0.11 -1.53
N PHE A 105 17.88 -0.35 -1.59
CA PHE A 105 17.26 -1.00 -0.45
C PHE A 105 17.98 -2.27 -0.07
N THR A 106 18.47 -2.32 1.15
CA THR A 106 19.02 -3.53 1.77
C THR A 106 18.63 -3.57 3.24
N MET A 107 18.46 -4.78 3.80
CA MET A 107 18.17 -5.00 5.22
C MET A 107 19.18 -4.38 6.18
N ALA A 108 20.43 -4.25 5.74
CA ALA A 108 21.54 -3.77 6.57
C ALA A 108 21.72 -2.23 6.53
N LEU A 109 21.10 -1.54 5.59
CA LEU A 109 21.29 -0.09 5.42
C LEU A 109 20.24 0.70 6.19
N LYS A 110 20.71 1.65 6.99
CA LYS A 110 19.92 2.74 7.56
C LYS A 110 19.60 3.79 6.48
N PHE A 111 19.10 3.34 5.32
CA PHE A 111 18.76 4.23 4.23
C PHE A 111 17.31 4.73 4.39
N HIS A 112 17.05 5.94 3.94
CA HIS A 112 15.69 6.43 3.84
C HIS A 112 14.96 5.62 2.78
N ALA A 113 13.99 4.80 3.17
CA ALA A 113 13.19 3.96 2.28
C ALA A 113 11.70 4.28 2.46
N ASP A 114 11.37 5.56 2.48
CA ASP A 114 10.00 5.99 2.77
C ASP A 114 9.09 5.77 1.55
N GLY A 115 9.61 5.95 0.34
CA GLY A 115 8.91 5.63 -0.89
C GLY A 115 8.64 4.13 -1.03
N VAL A 116 9.63 3.29 -0.77
CA VAL A 116 9.50 1.83 -0.79
C VAL A 116 8.52 1.35 0.29
N ASP A 117 8.54 1.96 1.48
CA ASP A 117 7.57 1.69 2.55
C ASP A 117 6.13 2.08 2.15
N CYS A 118 5.97 3.19 1.44
CA CYS A 118 4.67 3.58 0.91
C CYS A 118 4.16 2.57 -0.15
N VAL A 119 5.04 2.08 -1.02
CA VAL A 119 4.67 1.06 -2.02
C VAL A 119 4.27 -0.25 -1.34
N GLU A 120 5.01 -0.69 -0.32
CA GLU A 120 4.65 -1.87 0.48
C GLU A 120 3.27 -1.70 1.15
N GLY A 121 3.06 -0.56 1.80
CA GLY A 121 1.79 -0.26 2.44
C GLY A 121 0.61 -0.24 1.46
N GLY A 122 0.83 0.31 0.26
CA GLY A 122 -0.15 0.33 -0.82
C GLY A 122 -0.46 -1.08 -1.33
N ASN A 123 0.56 -1.89 -1.58
CA ASN A 123 0.39 -3.27 -2.02
C ASN A 123 -0.40 -4.10 -1.00
N ARG A 124 -0.01 -4.03 0.26
CA ARG A 124 -0.70 -4.72 1.35
C ARG A 124 -2.17 -4.31 1.46
N PHE A 125 -2.46 -3.02 1.30
CA PHE A 125 -3.84 -2.53 1.31
C PHE A 125 -4.65 -3.09 0.13
N ILE A 126 -4.06 -3.15 -1.05
CA ILE A 126 -4.69 -3.72 -2.25
C ILE A 126 -4.99 -5.21 -2.04
N ASP A 127 -4.04 -5.97 -1.51
CA ASP A 127 -4.21 -7.41 -1.24
C ASP A 127 -5.32 -7.65 -0.22
N ASP A 128 -5.39 -6.87 0.85
CA ASP A 128 -6.48 -6.91 1.82
C ASP A 128 -7.84 -6.66 1.13
N LYS A 129 -7.92 -5.66 0.25
CA LYS A 129 -9.16 -5.33 -0.47
C LYS A 129 -9.56 -6.39 -1.50
N ILE A 130 -8.61 -6.95 -2.20
CA ILE A 130 -8.88 -8.07 -3.12
C ILE A 130 -9.37 -9.29 -2.32
N GLY A 131 -8.75 -9.59 -1.18
CA GLY A 131 -9.17 -10.68 -0.29
C GLY A 131 -10.60 -10.49 0.25
N GLU A 132 -11.01 -9.25 0.55
CA GLU A 132 -12.38 -8.93 0.94
C GLU A 132 -13.40 -9.16 -0.20
N LEU A 133 -13.01 -8.83 -1.44
CA LEU A 133 -13.88 -8.98 -2.62
C LEU A 133 -13.97 -10.42 -3.12
N HIS A 134 -12.90 -11.18 -2.96
CA HIS A 134 -12.77 -12.56 -3.38
C HIS A 134 -12.33 -13.44 -2.20
N PRO A 135 -13.18 -13.68 -1.20
CA PRO A 135 -12.83 -14.55 -0.10
C PRO A 135 -12.43 -15.92 -0.68
N VAL A 136 -11.15 -16.27 -0.52
CA VAL A 136 -10.68 -17.60 -0.89
C VAL A 136 -11.43 -18.61 -0.01
N VAL A 137 -12.39 -19.29 -0.59
CA VAL A 137 -13.02 -20.43 0.07
C VAL A 137 -11.94 -21.49 0.18
N THR A 138 -11.23 -21.51 1.27
CA THR A 138 -10.35 -22.62 1.64
C THR A 138 -11.24 -23.81 1.90
N THR A 139 -11.53 -24.58 0.85
CA THR A 139 -12.05 -25.94 1.04
C THR A 139 -11.03 -26.67 1.92
N PRO A 140 -11.44 -27.19 3.09
CA PRO A 140 -10.51 -27.95 3.91
C PRO A 140 -9.93 -29.05 3.03
N ARG A 141 -8.61 -29.04 2.82
CA ARG A 141 -7.92 -30.16 2.16
C ARG A 141 -8.28 -31.40 2.96
N CYS A 142 -9.10 -32.27 2.36
CA CYS A 142 -9.35 -33.57 2.91
C CYS A 142 -8.00 -34.29 2.98
N VAL A 143 -7.42 -34.34 4.16
CA VAL A 143 -6.22 -35.13 4.42
C VAL A 143 -6.69 -36.57 4.35
N MET A 144 -6.57 -37.19 3.16
CA MET A 144 -6.71 -38.63 3.04
C MET A 144 -5.65 -39.26 3.94
N ALA A 145 -6.09 -39.80 5.05
CA ALA A 145 -5.27 -40.62 5.91
C ALA A 145 -4.72 -41.76 5.04
N ARG A 146 -3.42 -41.73 4.76
CA ARG A 146 -2.75 -42.86 4.09
C ARG A 146 -2.92 -44.06 5.02
N ARG A 147 -3.78 -45.00 4.62
CA ARG A 147 -3.88 -46.31 5.23
C ARG A 147 -2.51 -46.97 5.15
N ASN A 148 -1.89 -47.13 6.29
CA ASN A 148 -0.65 -47.88 6.45
C ASN A 148 -0.90 -49.35 6.06
N LYS A 149 -0.37 -49.77 4.90
CA LYS A 149 -0.53 -51.12 4.35
C LYS A 149 0.49 -52.16 4.91
N TYR A 150 1.13 -51.84 5.99
CA TYR A 150 2.10 -52.77 6.61
C TYR A 150 1.75 -53.00 8.08
N ARG A 151 0.80 -53.92 8.30
CA ARG A 151 0.71 -54.72 9.51
C ARG A 151 0.40 -56.15 9.05
N GLN A 152 1.45 -56.94 8.92
CA GLN A 152 1.41 -58.37 9.16
C GLN A 152 1.91 -58.60 10.56
#